data_5b36000835ec07611026e7fd25b51547
#
_entry.id   5b36000835ec07611026e7fd25b51547
#
_cell.length_a   1.000
_cell.length_b   1.000
_cell.length_c   1.000
_cell.angle_alpha   90.00
_cell.angle_beta   90.00
_cell.angle_gamma   90.00
#
_symmetry.space_group_name_H-M   'P 1'
#
loop_
_entity.id
_entity.type
_entity.pdbx_description
1 polymer ?
#
loop_
_entity_poly.entity_id
_entity_poly.type
_entity_poly.pdbx_seq_one_letter_code
_entity_poly.pdbx_strand_id
1 'polypeptide(L)'
;VVKFIHQENVAVTTMTLTNKSAEDQAITVAADSIFATEPGKVTVNGAEQTELTGTCSSPAGLTTIYARMTGDGFEAASSDDYCWLSRDVTVPAGGSVEFKVVMAFTTEEIPESTEQYLRFAGLGNLEAVRAQKAEYNLYWAENLPYIDVPKKAVQKAIDYRWWLERFNSLDANIPGYDYQYPVTIEGVLG
;
A
#
# COMPACT_ATOMS: atom_id res chain seq x y z
N VAL A 1 -5.88 0.18 13.78
CA VAL A 1 -5.43 0.39 12.39
C VAL A 1 -4.12 -0.35 12.20
N VAL A 2 -4.04 -1.19 11.17
CA VAL A 2 -2.81 -1.86 10.74
C VAL A 2 -2.49 -1.37 9.34
N LYS A 3 -1.26 -0.95 9.13
CA LYS A 3 -0.75 -0.50 7.83
C LYS A 3 0.48 -1.31 7.46
N PHE A 4 0.59 -1.69 6.20
CA PHE A 4 1.78 -2.32 5.67
C PHE A 4 1.96 -2.00 4.18
N ILE A 5 3.17 -2.15 3.71
CA ILE A 5 3.55 -2.02 2.30
C ILE A 5 3.95 -3.39 1.80
N HIS A 6 3.47 -3.75 0.62
CA HIS A 6 3.79 -4.99 -0.05
C HIS A 6 4.51 -4.70 -1.35
N GLN A 7 5.67 -5.34 -1.56
CA GLN A 7 6.51 -5.20 -2.75
C GLN A 7 6.70 -3.74 -3.23
N GLU A 8 6.75 -2.82 -2.26
CA GLU A 8 7.05 -1.40 -2.49
C GLU A 8 6.02 -0.62 -3.31
N ASN A 9 5.06 -1.28 -3.98
CA ASN A 9 4.06 -0.62 -4.82
C ASN A 9 2.63 -0.65 -4.27
N VAL A 10 2.33 -1.47 -3.26
CA VAL A 10 1.00 -1.59 -2.65
C VAL A 10 1.04 -1.25 -1.17
N ALA A 11 0.25 -0.29 -0.76
CA ALA A 11 0.02 0.04 0.65
C ALA A 11 -1.38 -0.40 1.07
N VAL A 12 -1.49 -1.17 2.14
CA VAL A 12 -2.76 -1.64 2.68
C VAL A 12 -2.96 -1.07 4.08
N THR A 13 -4.12 -0.46 4.29
CA THR A 13 -4.56 0.04 5.60
C THR A 13 -5.81 -0.71 6.01
N THR A 14 -5.72 -1.55 7.04
CA THR A 14 -6.90 -2.18 7.66
C THR A 14 -7.32 -1.39 8.87
N MET A 15 -8.62 -1.20 9.04
CA MET A 15 -9.19 -0.39 10.10
C MET A 15 -10.28 -1.18 10.83
N THR A 16 -10.30 -1.04 12.15
CA THR A 16 -11.38 -1.54 13.00
C THR A 16 -11.94 -0.37 13.79
N LEU A 17 -13.21 -0.11 13.64
CA LEU A 17 -13.96 0.85 14.42
C LEU A 17 -14.74 0.12 15.50
N THR A 18 -14.56 0.51 16.76
CA THR A 18 -15.27 -0.08 17.90
C THR A 18 -16.14 0.97 18.56
N ASN A 19 -17.42 0.68 18.67
CA ASN A 19 -18.38 1.48 19.41
C ASN A 19 -18.43 1.02 20.87
N LYS A 20 -18.09 1.91 21.80
CA LYS A 20 -18.12 1.64 23.23
C LYS A 20 -19.39 2.16 23.92
N SER A 21 -20.31 2.77 23.16
CA SER A 21 -21.58 3.27 23.68
C SER A 21 -22.64 2.17 23.75
N ALA A 22 -23.74 2.48 24.43
CA ALA A 22 -24.90 1.58 24.54
C ALA A 22 -25.88 1.70 23.35
N GLU A 23 -25.60 2.58 22.39
CA GLU A 23 -26.44 2.85 21.24
C GLU A 23 -25.64 2.68 19.94
N ASP A 24 -26.32 2.32 18.86
CA ASP A 24 -25.70 2.26 17.52
C ASP A 24 -25.21 3.64 17.10
N GLN A 25 -24.06 3.69 16.46
CA GLN A 25 -23.46 4.93 15.97
C GLN A 25 -23.36 4.92 14.45
N ALA A 26 -24.02 5.85 13.79
CA ALA A 26 -23.87 6.11 12.37
C ALA A 26 -22.76 7.13 12.14
N ILE A 27 -21.77 6.78 11.32
CA ILE A 27 -20.63 7.62 11.00
C ILE A 27 -20.28 7.52 9.52
N THR A 28 -19.73 8.59 8.97
CA THR A 28 -19.10 8.56 7.65
C THR A 28 -17.60 8.41 7.84
N VAL A 29 -17.00 7.42 7.21
CA VAL A 29 -15.54 7.25 7.15
C VAL A 29 -15.05 7.73 5.80
N ALA A 30 -14.00 8.52 5.79
CA ALA A 30 -13.35 8.97 4.57
C ALA A 30 -11.87 8.59 4.56
N ALA A 31 -11.38 8.26 3.37
CA ALA A 31 -9.96 8.14 3.08
C ALA A 31 -9.66 9.05 1.88
N ASP A 32 -8.74 9.97 2.07
CA ASP A 32 -8.35 10.93 1.06
C ASP A 32 -6.93 10.69 0.56
N SER A 33 -6.67 11.12 -0.64
CA SER A 33 -5.34 11.13 -1.22
C SER A 33 -5.16 12.36 -2.09
N ILE A 34 -4.04 13.03 -1.90
CA ILE A 34 -3.56 14.05 -2.82
C ILE A 34 -2.64 13.33 -3.80
N PHE A 35 -3.12 13.05 -5.00
CA PHE A 35 -2.24 12.63 -6.09
C PHE A 35 -1.53 13.87 -6.63
N ALA A 36 -0.47 14.27 -5.95
CA ALA A 36 0.11 15.62 -5.99
C ALA A 36 0.86 16.00 -7.26
N THR A 37 0.65 15.34 -8.36
CA THR A 37 1.56 15.54 -9.49
C THR A 37 1.09 16.55 -10.52
N GLU A 38 -0.20 16.67 -10.76
CA GLU A 38 -0.78 17.74 -11.58
C GLU A 38 -2.22 17.99 -11.17
N PRO A 39 -2.55 19.21 -10.72
CA PRO A 39 -3.93 19.60 -10.42
C PRO A 39 -4.88 19.27 -11.57
N GLY A 40 -6.02 18.66 -11.27
CA GLY A 40 -7.07 18.37 -12.25
C GLY A 40 -6.88 17.09 -13.07
N LYS A 41 -5.87 16.26 -12.79
CA LYS A 41 -5.68 14.94 -13.46
C LYS A 41 -6.07 13.74 -12.62
N VAL A 42 -6.80 13.95 -11.56
CA VAL A 42 -7.41 12.85 -10.82
C VAL A 42 -8.70 12.45 -11.51
N THR A 43 -8.80 11.19 -11.89
CA THR A 43 -10.02 10.64 -12.48
C THR A 43 -10.67 9.67 -11.49
N VAL A 44 -11.99 9.76 -11.40
CA VAL A 44 -12.78 8.74 -10.71
C VAL A 44 -13.06 7.63 -11.72
N ASN A 45 -12.63 6.40 -11.41
CA ASN A 45 -12.67 5.29 -12.33
C ASN A 45 -14.05 4.60 -12.34
N GLY A 46 -14.55 4.35 -13.54
CA GLY A 46 -15.67 3.45 -13.84
C GLY A 46 -17.06 3.91 -13.45
N ALA A 47 -18.05 3.12 -13.86
CA ALA A 47 -19.47 3.36 -13.59
C ALA A 47 -19.85 3.10 -12.11
N GLU A 48 -19.03 2.36 -11.38
CA GLU A 48 -19.31 2.02 -9.97
C GLU A 48 -18.65 2.99 -8.98
N GLN A 49 -17.82 3.89 -9.47
CA GLN A 49 -17.15 4.94 -8.67
C GLN A 49 -16.50 4.41 -7.37
N THR A 50 -15.85 3.26 -7.46
CA THR A 50 -15.26 2.59 -6.29
C THR A 50 -13.75 2.73 -6.20
N GLU A 51 -13.13 3.40 -7.16
CA GLU A 51 -11.68 3.56 -7.25
C GLU A 51 -11.30 4.99 -7.60
N LEU A 52 -10.28 5.50 -6.94
CA LEU A 52 -9.59 6.73 -7.33
C LEU A 52 -8.38 6.37 -8.19
N THR A 53 -8.22 7.08 -9.30
CA THR A 53 -7.06 6.92 -10.18
C THR A 53 -6.50 8.28 -10.53
N GLY A 54 -5.22 8.45 -10.28
CA GLY A 54 -4.43 9.59 -10.74
C GLY A 54 -3.28 9.12 -11.61
N THR A 55 -2.79 9.98 -12.49
CA THR A 55 -1.64 9.67 -13.35
C THR A 55 -0.49 10.62 -13.11
N CYS A 56 0.72 10.10 -13.17
CA CYS A 56 1.94 10.91 -13.18
C CYS A 56 2.97 10.31 -14.15
N SER A 57 3.80 11.17 -14.70
CA SER A 57 4.96 10.71 -15.46
C SER A 57 6.08 10.31 -14.50
N SER A 58 6.83 9.29 -14.84
CA SER A 58 8.06 9.00 -14.13
C SER A 58 9.04 10.19 -14.22
N PRO A 59 9.97 10.35 -13.27
CA PRO A 59 10.94 11.46 -13.28
C PRO A 59 11.73 11.59 -14.58
N ALA A 60 11.97 10.48 -15.26
CA ALA A 60 12.66 10.46 -16.54
C ALA A 60 11.72 10.58 -17.76
N GLY A 61 10.39 10.69 -17.54
CA GLY A 61 9.39 10.73 -18.62
C GLY A 61 9.28 9.41 -19.41
N LEU A 62 9.77 8.31 -18.85
CA LEU A 62 9.90 7.03 -19.54
C LEU A 62 8.62 6.20 -19.48
N THR A 63 7.80 6.39 -18.46
CA THR A 63 6.56 5.64 -18.26
C THR A 63 5.50 6.48 -17.58
N THR A 64 4.24 6.08 -17.73
CA THR A 64 3.12 6.60 -16.95
C THR A 64 2.93 5.74 -15.71
N ILE A 65 2.91 6.39 -14.56
CA ILE A 65 2.59 5.77 -13.28
C ILE A 65 1.14 6.09 -12.93
N TYR A 66 0.37 5.08 -12.60
CA TYR A 66 -1.00 5.21 -12.12
C TYR A 66 -1.01 5.08 -10.60
N ALA A 67 -1.39 6.17 -9.92
CA ALA A 67 -1.72 6.11 -8.51
C ALA A 67 -3.17 5.65 -8.38
N ARG A 68 -3.41 4.56 -7.65
CA ARG A 68 -4.72 3.92 -7.50
C ARG A 68 -5.08 3.76 -6.04
N MET A 69 -6.36 3.95 -5.70
CA MET A 69 -6.87 3.71 -4.35
C MET A 69 -8.30 3.18 -4.39
N THR A 70 -8.56 2.11 -3.66
CA THR A 70 -9.90 1.52 -3.49
C THR A 70 -10.12 1.12 -2.03
N GLY A 71 -11.36 0.88 -1.64
CA GLY A 71 -11.71 0.43 -0.29
C GLY A 71 -12.98 -0.41 -0.26
N ASP A 72 -13.09 -1.27 0.75
CA ASP A 72 -14.23 -2.17 0.91
C ASP A 72 -15.54 -1.39 1.12
N GLY A 73 -16.40 -1.36 0.10
CA GLY A 73 -17.69 -0.67 0.12
C GLY A 73 -17.58 0.87 0.19
N PHE A 74 -16.45 1.44 -0.19
CA PHE A 74 -16.31 2.87 -0.34
C PHE A 74 -16.81 3.32 -1.73
N GLU A 75 -17.31 4.54 -1.77
CA GLU A 75 -17.60 5.27 -2.99
C GLU A 75 -16.53 6.34 -3.23
N ALA A 76 -16.16 6.51 -4.50
CA ALA A 76 -15.16 7.48 -4.90
C ALA A 76 -15.81 8.80 -5.34
N ALA A 77 -15.23 9.91 -4.94
CA ALA A 77 -15.64 11.24 -5.36
C ALA A 77 -14.42 12.14 -5.55
N SER A 78 -14.59 13.19 -6.35
CA SER A 78 -13.56 14.20 -6.57
C SER A 78 -14.16 15.59 -6.68
N SER A 79 -13.36 16.59 -6.34
CA SER A 79 -13.58 17.99 -6.67
C SER A 79 -12.25 18.61 -7.08
N ASP A 80 -12.24 19.54 -8.02
CA ASP A 80 -11.07 20.23 -8.60
C ASP A 80 -9.69 19.54 -8.39
N ASP A 81 -9.05 19.76 -7.25
CA ASP A 81 -7.71 19.24 -6.92
C ASP A 81 -7.72 18.15 -5.84
N TYR A 82 -8.90 17.64 -5.50
CA TYR A 82 -9.07 16.77 -4.35
C TYR A 82 -9.96 15.57 -4.67
N CYS A 83 -9.56 14.39 -4.22
CA CYS A 83 -10.37 13.19 -4.34
C CYS A 83 -10.38 12.38 -3.05
N TRP A 84 -11.47 11.67 -2.83
CA TRP A 84 -11.65 10.87 -1.62
C TRP A 84 -12.51 9.63 -1.88
N LEU A 85 -12.31 8.65 -1.04
CA LEU A 85 -13.23 7.53 -0.85
C LEU A 85 -14.05 7.79 0.41
N SER A 86 -15.34 7.55 0.39
CA SER A 86 -16.21 7.65 1.57
C SER A 86 -17.14 6.46 1.69
N ARG A 87 -17.49 6.14 2.94
CA ARG A 87 -18.41 5.06 3.26
C ARG A 87 -19.19 5.41 4.51
N ASP A 88 -20.53 5.31 4.44
CA ASP A 88 -21.38 5.38 5.61
C ASP A 88 -21.42 4.01 6.32
N VAL A 89 -21.22 4.03 7.62
CA VAL A 89 -21.11 2.84 8.45
C VAL A 89 -21.94 3.00 9.70
N THR A 90 -22.76 2.01 10.03
CA THR A 90 -23.38 1.89 11.36
C THR A 90 -22.56 0.91 12.19
N VAL A 91 -21.99 1.38 13.30
CA VAL A 91 -21.26 0.56 14.25
C VAL A 91 -22.20 0.19 15.38
N PRO A 92 -22.58 -1.10 15.57
CA PRO A 92 -23.51 -1.52 16.58
C PRO A 92 -23.04 -1.18 18.00
N ALA A 93 -23.98 -1.02 18.92
CA ALA A 93 -23.71 -0.82 20.34
C ALA A 93 -22.79 -1.91 20.89
N GLY A 94 -21.64 -1.53 21.47
CA GLY A 94 -20.63 -2.46 21.98
C GLY A 94 -19.94 -3.31 20.90
N GLY A 95 -20.25 -3.11 19.61
CA GLY A 95 -19.73 -3.87 18.48
C GLY A 95 -18.57 -3.20 17.75
N SER A 96 -18.14 -3.84 16.66
CA SER A 96 -17.08 -3.33 15.79
C SER A 96 -17.40 -3.62 14.33
N VAL A 97 -16.91 -2.76 13.43
CA VAL A 97 -16.87 -2.97 11.99
C VAL A 97 -15.45 -2.86 11.49
N GLU A 98 -15.13 -3.64 10.46
CA GLU A 98 -13.81 -3.69 9.86
C GLU A 98 -13.89 -3.37 8.37
N PHE A 99 -12.88 -2.70 7.85
CA PHE A 99 -12.71 -2.43 6.43
C PHE A 99 -11.25 -2.14 6.12
N LYS A 100 -10.91 -2.15 4.84
CA LYS A 100 -9.56 -1.77 4.40
C LYS A 100 -9.62 -0.75 3.28
N VAL A 101 -8.53 -0.04 3.13
CA VAL A 101 -8.20 0.79 1.98
C VAL A 101 -6.87 0.31 1.43
N VAL A 102 -6.81 0.13 0.12
CA VAL A 102 -5.63 -0.29 -0.62
C VAL A 102 -5.24 0.84 -1.56
N MET A 103 -3.98 1.23 -1.51
CA MET A 103 -3.39 2.21 -2.40
C MET A 103 -2.18 1.58 -3.09
N ALA A 104 -1.99 1.88 -4.37
CA ALA A 104 -0.85 1.39 -5.13
C ALA A 104 -0.36 2.39 -6.17
N PHE A 105 0.89 2.18 -6.57
CA PHE A 105 1.45 2.73 -7.79
C PHE A 105 1.62 1.60 -8.80
N THR A 106 1.00 1.71 -9.96
CA THR A 106 1.03 0.70 -11.00
C THR A 106 1.51 1.28 -12.32
N THR A 107 2.02 0.44 -13.20
CA THR A 107 2.45 0.84 -14.54
C THR A 107 2.19 -0.31 -15.52
N GLU A 108 2.00 0.02 -16.79
CA GLU A 108 1.76 -0.97 -17.85
C GLU A 108 3.03 -1.79 -18.18
N GLU A 109 4.20 -1.20 -17.98
CA GLU A 109 5.49 -1.86 -18.21
C GLU A 109 5.80 -2.96 -17.20
N ILE A 110 5.14 -2.94 -16.03
CA ILE A 110 5.25 -3.96 -14.99
C ILE A 110 3.84 -4.46 -14.64
N PRO A 111 3.28 -5.39 -15.43
CA PRO A 111 1.91 -5.90 -15.21
C PRO A 111 1.67 -6.46 -13.80
N GLU A 112 2.71 -7.04 -13.19
CA GLU A 112 2.67 -7.57 -11.82
C GLU A 112 2.29 -6.51 -10.79
N SER A 113 2.60 -5.24 -11.04
CA SER A 113 2.21 -4.13 -10.18
C SER A 113 0.69 -3.99 -10.06
N THR A 114 -0.02 -4.17 -11.18
CA THR A 114 -1.49 -4.17 -11.22
C THR A 114 -2.07 -5.45 -10.62
N GLU A 115 -1.47 -6.60 -10.89
CA GLU A 115 -1.90 -7.88 -10.33
C GLU A 115 -1.83 -7.87 -8.80
N GLN A 116 -0.77 -7.35 -8.21
CA GLN A 116 -0.61 -7.22 -6.76
C GLN A 116 -1.66 -6.27 -6.17
N TYR A 117 -1.91 -5.13 -6.81
CA TYR A 117 -2.96 -4.21 -6.37
C TYR A 117 -4.33 -4.89 -6.33
N LEU A 118 -4.74 -5.53 -7.43
CA LEU A 118 -6.03 -6.22 -7.53
C LEU A 118 -6.15 -7.38 -6.54
N ARG A 119 -5.06 -8.12 -6.34
CA ARG A 119 -5.00 -9.20 -5.35
C ARG A 119 -5.30 -8.67 -3.95
N PHE A 120 -4.59 -7.64 -3.48
CA PHE A 120 -4.79 -7.09 -2.14
C PHE A 120 -6.14 -6.37 -2.00
N ALA A 121 -6.66 -5.78 -3.06
CA ALA A 121 -8.02 -5.25 -3.09
C ALA A 121 -9.07 -6.35 -2.86
N GLY A 122 -8.87 -7.54 -3.43
CA GLY A 122 -9.78 -8.68 -3.31
C GLY A 122 -9.69 -9.49 -2.02
N LEU A 123 -8.58 -9.39 -1.25
CA LEU A 123 -8.40 -10.14 -0.01
C LEU A 123 -9.19 -9.53 1.15
N GLY A 124 -9.67 -10.36 2.07
CA GLY A 124 -10.19 -9.90 3.36
C GLY A 124 -9.09 -9.28 4.23
N ASN A 125 -9.47 -8.47 5.23
CA ASN A 125 -8.52 -7.74 6.09
C ASN A 125 -7.45 -8.65 6.71
N LEU A 126 -7.88 -9.74 7.34
CA LEU A 126 -6.97 -10.68 7.99
C LEU A 126 -6.12 -11.46 6.97
N GLU A 127 -6.69 -11.80 5.82
CA GLU A 127 -5.99 -12.49 4.75
C GLU A 127 -4.91 -11.62 4.12
N ALA A 128 -5.17 -10.33 3.90
CA ALA A 128 -4.18 -9.39 3.40
C ALA A 128 -2.97 -9.28 4.34
N VAL A 129 -3.21 -9.18 5.66
CA VAL A 129 -2.13 -9.15 6.66
C VAL A 129 -1.35 -10.47 6.69
N ARG A 130 -2.05 -11.62 6.59
CA ARG A 130 -1.40 -12.94 6.57
C ARG A 130 -0.56 -13.15 5.30
N ALA A 131 -1.09 -12.76 4.15
CA ALA A 131 -0.38 -12.86 2.87
C ALA A 131 0.93 -12.06 2.93
N GLN A 132 0.88 -10.80 3.34
CA GLN A 132 2.06 -9.96 3.47
C GLN A 132 3.07 -10.56 4.46
N LYS A 133 2.63 -11.05 5.63
CA LYS A 133 3.51 -11.70 6.60
C LYS A 133 4.18 -12.95 6.04
N ALA A 134 3.43 -13.79 5.33
CA ALA A 134 3.96 -15.02 4.75
C ALA A 134 5.05 -14.72 3.72
N GLU A 135 4.79 -13.80 2.81
CA GLU A 135 5.73 -13.41 1.77
C GLU A 135 6.97 -12.71 2.35
N TYR A 136 6.77 -11.83 3.34
CA TYR A 136 7.86 -11.18 4.03
C TYR A 136 8.76 -12.18 4.77
N ASN A 137 8.18 -13.15 5.47
CA ASN A 137 8.93 -14.18 6.18
C ASN A 137 9.65 -15.12 5.22
N LEU A 138 9.02 -15.47 4.08
CA LEU A 138 9.63 -16.30 3.04
C LEU A 138 10.87 -15.61 2.45
N TYR A 139 10.74 -14.33 2.11
CA TYR A 139 11.89 -13.54 1.64
C TYR A 139 13.09 -13.64 2.58
N TRP A 140 12.85 -13.45 3.90
CA TRP A 140 13.93 -13.53 4.89
C TRP A 140 14.50 -14.92 5.02
N ALA A 141 13.66 -15.94 4.98
CA ALA A 141 14.11 -17.33 5.06
C ALA A 141 14.98 -17.76 3.86
N GLU A 142 14.70 -17.20 2.68
CA GLU A 142 15.41 -17.57 1.45
C GLU A 142 16.68 -16.73 1.19
N ASN A 143 16.70 -15.48 1.68
CA ASN A 143 17.73 -14.53 1.28
C ASN A 143 18.72 -14.19 2.40
N LEU A 144 18.46 -14.55 3.64
CA LEU A 144 19.36 -14.25 4.74
C LEU A 144 20.01 -15.49 5.36
N PRO A 145 21.31 -15.42 5.68
CA PRO A 145 21.93 -16.43 6.51
C PRO A 145 21.32 -16.37 7.92
N TYR A 146 21.07 -17.54 8.50
CA TYR A 146 20.69 -17.61 9.90
C TYR A 146 21.88 -17.19 10.77
N ILE A 147 21.67 -16.16 11.57
CA ILE A 147 22.66 -15.65 12.52
C ILE A 147 21.98 -15.60 13.89
N ASP A 148 22.53 -16.33 14.85
CA ASP A 148 22.10 -16.24 16.25
C ASP A 148 23.27 -15.78 17.12
N VAL A 149 23.05 -14.66 17.80
CA VAL A 149 24.07 -14.10 18.73
C VAL A 149 23.47 -13.99 20.14
N PRO A 150 24.27 -14.31 21.18
CA PRO A 150 23.76 -14.30 22.55
C PRO A 150 23.24 -12.94 23.01
N LYS A 151 23.82 -11.85 22.50
CA LYS A 151 23.45 -10.49 22.87
C LYS A 151 22.34 -9.97 21.99
N LYS A 152 21.11 -9.89 22.50
CA LYS A 152 19.91 -9.47 21.75
C LYS A 152 20.03 -8.09 21.10
N ALA A 153 20.76 -7.14 21.68
CA ALA A 153 20.99 -5.83 21.06
C ALA A 153 21.84 -5.94 19.78
N VAL A 154 22.79 -6.87 19.74
CA VAL A 154 23.59 -7.12 18.54
C VAL A 154 22.76 -7.82 17.47
N GLN A 155 21.97 -8.83 17.86
CA GLN A 155 21.02 -9.48 16.96
C GLN A 155 20.10 -8.44 16.29
N LYS A 156 19.46 -7.59 17.09
CA LYS A 156 18.58 -6.52 16.57
C LYS A 156 19.30 -5.57 15.61
N ALA A 157 20.56 -5.24 15.89
CA ALA A 157 21.34 -4.36 15.02
C ALA A 157 21.65 -5.03 13.66
N ILE A 158 21.95 -6.34 13.66
CA ILE A 158 22.15 -7.12 12.44
C ILE A 158 20.87 -7.19 11.64
N ASP A 159 19.75 -7.58 12.26
CA ASP A 159 18.44 -7.68 11.61
C ASP A 159 18.02 -6.33 11.00
N TYR A 160 18.29 -5.22 11.70
CA TYR A 160 18.01 -3.88 11.19
C TYR A 160 18.87 -3.51 9.97
N ARG A 161 20.15 -3.92 9.94
CA ARG A 161 21.03 -3.70 8.79
C ARG A 161 20.54 -4.45 7.55
N TRP A 162 20.12 -5.70 7.71
CA TRP A 162 19.52 -6.47 6.64
C TRP A 162 18.22 -5.85 6.14
N TRP A 163 17.40 -5.35 7.06
CA TRP A 163 16.18 -4.63 6.68
C TRP A 163 16.49 -3.38 5.86
N LEU A 164 17.49 -2.59 6.25
CA LEU A 164 17.92 -1.42 5.48
C LEU A 164 18.43 -1.80 4.09
N GLU A 165 19.19 -2.90 3.98
CA GLU A 165 19.68 -3.40 2.68
C GLU A 165 18.51 -3.69 1.74
N ARG A 166 17.52 -4.46 2.21
CA ARG A 166 16.31 -4.71 1.43
C ARG A 166 15.54 -3.45 1.08
N PHE A 167 15.40 -2.54 2.03
CA PHE A 167 14.66 -1.29 1.83
C PHE A 167 15.31 -0.40 0.76
N ASN A 168 16.62 -0.44 0.64
CA ASN A 168 17.39 0.35 -0.32
C ASN A 168 17.71 -0.40 -1.62
N SER A 169 17.29 -1.65 -1.75
CA SER A 169 17.49 -2.41 -2.99
C SER A 169 16.41 -2.08 -4.01
N LEU A 170 16.83 -1.68 -5.19
CA LEU A 170 15.96 -1.48 -6.34
C LEU A 170 15.99 -2.70 -7.23
N ASP A 171 14.84 -3.07 -7.76
CA ASP A 171 14.73 -4.10 -8.78
C ASP A 171 15.50 -3.69 -10.04
N ALA A 172 16.05 -4.66 -10.75
CA ALA A 172 16.67 -4.46 -12.05
C ALA A 172 15.66 -4.03 -13.14
N ASN A 173 14.40 -4.38 -12.98
CA ASN A 173 13.33 -4.08 -13.94
C ASN A 173 12.77 -2.65 -13.79
N ILE A 174 13.63 -1.65 -13.91
CA ILE A 174 13.19 -0.25 -13.94
C ILE A 174 12.91 0.13 -15.40
N PRO A 175 11.67 0.50 -15.75
CA PRO A 175 11.32 0.90 -17.11
C PRO A 175 12.25 1.99 -17.64
N GLY A 176 12.78 1.77 -18.84
CA GLY A 176 13.71 2.70 -19.50
C GLY A 176 15.17 2.58 -19.09
N TYR A 177 15.51 1.66 -18.21
CA TYR A 177 16.89 1.34 -17.84
C TYR A 177 17.18 -0.13 -18.10
N ASP A 178 18.36 -0.41 -18.62
CA ASP A 178 18.85 -1.77 -18.89
C ASP A 178 19.82 -2.20 -17.77
N TYR A 179 19.30 -2.39 -16.57
CA TYR A 179 20.08 -2.94 -15.47
C TYR A 179 20.03 -4.46 -15.51
N GLN A 180 21.19 -5.09 -15.43
CA GLN A 180 21.28 -6.56 -15.42
C GLN A 180 21.10 -7.16 -14.02
N TYR A 181 21.23 -6.37 -12.96
CA TYR A 181 21.21 -6.81 -11.58
C TYR A 181 20.51 -5.78 -10.69
N PRO A 182 19.87 -6.21 -9.59
CA PRO A 182 19.38 -5.31 -8.57
C PRO A 182 20.49 -4.38 -8.06
N VAL A 183 20.13 -3.16 -7.74
CA VAL A 183 21.07 -2.12 -7.28
C VAL A 183 20.65 -1.68 -5.89
N THR A 184 21.60 -1.63 -4.96
CA THR A 184 21.38 -1.02 -3.66
C THR A 184 21.73 0.46 -3.72
N ILE A 185 20.79 1.32 -3.35
CA ILE A 185 21.02 2.76 -3.25
C ILE A 185 21.37 3.08 -1.80
N GLU A 186 22.47 3.76 -1.57
CA GLU A 186 22.70 4.40 -0.27
C GLU A 186 21.58 5.40 0.02
N GLY A 187 20.93 5.23 1.17
CA GLY A 187 19.87 6.14 1.58
C GLY A 187 20.35 7.58 1.52
N VAL A 188 19.57 8.43 0.89
CA VAL A 188 19.84 9.87 0.87
C VAL A 188 19.65 10.38 2.29
N LEU A 189 20.74 10.45 3.02
CA LEU A 189 20.79 11.24 4.23
C LEU A 189 21.02 12.68 3.76
N GLY A 190 19.94 13.44 3.76
CA GLY A 190 20.03 14.88 3.64
C GLY A 190 20.67 15.49 4.86
#